data_bc43c51cf785a7143ecc709787adc6e4
#
_entry.id   bc43c51cf785a7143ecc709787adc6e4
#
_cell.length_a   1.000
_cell.length_b   1.000
_cell.length_c   1.000
_cell.angle_alpha   90.00
_cell.angle_beta   90.00
_cell.angle_gamma   90.00
#
_symmetry.space_group_name_H-M   'P 1'
#
loop_
_entity.id
_entity.type
_entity.pdbx_description
1 polymer ?
#
loop_
_entity_poly.entity_id
_entity_poly.type
_entity_poly.pdbx_seq_one_letter_code
_entity_poly.pdbx_strand_id
1 'polypeptide(L)'
;SKDDNVITSLDNWNADDSIIVISGTTAETYLIANYPDIPLQKFDSYATAKEAFENGTSVAWANDNTEVIAFALQNEGYTVGIPSLGSADTIAPAVSKGNTTLLDWINDEIVALGEENFFHADYEATLADTYGLDYEDSLVVEGGKVNAQ
;
A
#
# COMPACT_ATOMS: atom_id res chain seq x y z
N SER A 1 -2.01 -5.75 10.97
CA SER A 1 -2.49 -6.53 12.12
C SER A 1 -1.68 -6.24 13.38
N LYS A 2 -2.12 -6.73 14.53
CA LYS A 2 -1.36 -6.67 15.78
C LYS A 2 -0.27 -7.75 15.81
N ASP A 3 0.84 -7.48 16.51
CA ASP A 3 1.98 -8.41 16.62
C ASP A 3 1.64 -9.72 17.36
N ASP A 4 0.66 -9.70 18.25
CA ASP A 4 0.17 -10.87 18.97
C ASP A 4 -0.83 -11.72 18.16
N ASN A 5 -1.30 -11.19 17.01
CA ASN A 5 -2.18 -11.88 16.07
C ASN A 5 -1.87 -11.45 14.63
N VAL A 6 -0.71 -11.89 14.11
CA VAL A 6 -0.25 -11.51 12.78
C VAL A 6 -1.05 -12.23 11.71
N ILE A 7 -1.75 -11.48 10.87
CA ILE A 7 -2.50 -11.98 9.72
C ILE A 7 -1.55 -12.07 8.52
N THR A 8 -1.17 -13.27 8.13
CA THR A 8 -0.24 -13.53 7.00
C THR A 8 -0.93 -14.12 5.78
N SER A 9 -2.21 -14.50 5.88
CA SER A 9 -3.04 -14.99 4.77
C SER A 9 -4.49 -14.61 5.02
N LEU A 10 -5.25 -14.44 3.96
CA LEU A 10 -6.72 -14.28 3.99
C LEU A 10 -7.46 -15.61 3.80
N ASP A 11 -6.74 -16.69 3.53
CA ASP A 11 -7.32 -18.02 3.41
C ASP A 11 -7.78 -18.54 4.78
N ASN A 12 -8.91 -19.26 4.79
CA ASN A 12 -9.51 -19.79 6.00
C ASN A 12 -9.82 -18.73 7.08
N TRP A 13 -10.31 -17.57 6.64
CA TRP A 13 -10.66 -16.45 7.51
C TRP A 13 -11.69 -16.88 8.58
N ASN A 14 -11.48 -16.42 9.80
CA ASN A 14 -12.48 -16.60 10.86
C ASN A 14 -13.67 -15.67 10.63
N ALA A 15 -14.87 -16.24 10.49
CA ALA A 15 -16.09 -15.46 10.20
C ALA A 15 -16.50 -14.46 11.29
N ASP A 16 -15.99 -14.63 12.51
CA ASP A 16 -16.23 -13.70 13.62
C ASP A 16 -15.31 -12.47 13.57
N ASP A 17 -14.25 -12.52 12.75
CA ASP A 17 -13.30 -11.45 12.56
C ASP A 17 -13.66 -10.57 11.35
N SER A 18 -13.12 -9.36 11.32
CA SER A 18 -13.34 -8.42 10.23
C SER A 18 -12.03 -7.72 9.78
N ILE A 19 -12.09 -7.09 8.61
CA ILE A 19 -11.02 -6.22 8.11
C ILE A 19 -11.57 -4.79 8.00
N ILE A 20 -10.84 -3.81 8.53
CA ILE A 20 -11.12 -2.40 8.29
C ILE A 20 -10.64 -2.02 6.89
N VAL A 21 -11.47 -1.28 6.16
CA VAL A 21 -11.16 -0.68 4.85
C VAL A 21 -11.68 0.75 4.80
N ILE A 22 -11.11 1.56 3.91
CA ILE A 22 -11.63 2.89 3.57
C ILE A 22 -12.54 2.75 2.35
N SER A 23 -13.73 3.32 2.42
CA SER A 23 -14.73 3.27 1.37
C SER A 23 -14.21 3.86 0.05
N GLY A 24 -14.43 3.15 -1.05
CA GLY A 24 -14.05 3.57 -2.40
C GLY A 24 -12.58 3.34 -2.77
N THR A 25 -11.81 2.65 -1.92
CA THR A 25 -10.41 2.30 -2.21
C THR A 25 -10.26 1.03 -3.03
N THR A 26 -9.07 0.85 -3.63
CA THR A 26 -8.70 -0.38 -4.34
C THR A 26 -8.67 -1.58 -3.41
N ALA A 27 -8.25 -1.40 -2.16
CA ALA A 27 -8.27 -2.45 -1.14
C ALA A 27 -9.69 -2.96 -0.86
N GLU A 28 -10.67 -2.07 -0.69
CA GLU A 28 -12.07 -2.45 -0.54
C GLU A 28 -12.57 -3.24 -1.75
N THR A 29 -12.34 -2.72 -2.96
CA THR A 29 -12.80 -3.34 -4.21
C THR A 29 -12.19 -4.72 -4.40
N TYR A 30 -10.90 -4.88 -4.11
CA TYR A 30 -10.19 -6.15 -4.21
C TYR A 30 -10.75 -7.19 -3.24
N LEU A 31 -10.93 -6.82 -1.97
CA LEU A 31 -11.46 -7.73 -0.95
C LEU A 31 -12.89 -8.18 -1.27
N ILE A 32 -13.76 -7.28 -1.70
CA ILE A 32 -15.13 -7.63 -2.11
C ILE A 32 -15.13 -8.62 -3.27
N ALA A 33 -14.23 -8.44 -4.24
CA ALA A 33 -14.19 -9.27 -5.44
C ALA A 33 -13.58 -10.67 -5.22
N ASN A 34 -12.56 -10.77 -4.35
CA ASN A 34 -11.77 -11.99 -4.19
C ASN A 34 -12.03 -12.73 -2.88
N TYR A 35 -12.52 -12.03 -1.85
CA TYR A 35 -12.79 -12.57 -0.50
C TYR A 35 -14.16 -12.12 0.01
N PRO A 36 -15.27 -12.42 -0.73
CA PRO A 36 -16.61 -11.90 -0.42
C PRO A 36 -17.16 -12.35 0.95
N ASP A 37 -16.63 -13.43 1.50
CA ASP A 37 -17.05 -13.99 2.77
C ASP A 37 -16.38 -13.34 4.00
N ILE A 38 -15.36 -12.48 3.77
CA ILE A 38 -14.69 -11.74 4.85
C ILE A 38 -15.51 -10.51 5.23
N PRO A 39 -15.93 -10.37 6.50
CA PRO A 39 -16.65 -9.19 6.95
C PRO A 39 -15.78 -7.94 6.85
N LEU A 40 -16.25 -6.88 6.18
CA LEU A 40 -15.56 -5.61 6.07
C LEU A 40 -16.22 -4.54 6.92
N GLN A 41 -15.42 -3.83 7.72
CA GLN A 41 -15.81 -2.61 8.41
C GLN A 41 -15.34 -1.40 7.59
N LYS A 42 -16.28 -0.63 7.06
CA LYS A 42 -16.01 0.46 6.11
C LYS A 42 -16.01 1.81 6.82
N PHE A 43 -14.98 2.60 6.57
CA PHE A 43 -14.82 3.94 7.09
C PHE A 43 -14.64 4.94 5.94
N ASP A 44 -15.01 6.20 6.18
CA ASP A 44 -14.96 7.24 5.15
C ASP A 44 -13.60 7.98 5.10
N SER A 45 -12.73 7.75 6.08
CA SER A 45 -11.44 8.43 6.15
C SER A 45 -10.36 7.58 6.83
N TYR A 46 -9.08 7.89 6.53
CA TYR A 46 -7.92 7.33 7.21
C TYR A 46 -8.00 7.53 8.73
N ALA A 47 -8.34 8.72 9.20
CA ALA A 47 -8.35 9.04 10.63
C ALA A 47 -9.35 8.18 11.41
N THR A 48 -10.56 8.00 10.88
CA THR A 48 -11.59 7.18 11.53
C THR A 48 -11.28 5.68 11.45
N ALA A 49 -10.70 5.21 10.34
CA ALA A 49 -10.24 3.83 10.19
C ALA A 49 -9.11 3.51 11.17
N LYS A 50 -8.12 4.40 11.28
CA LYS A 50 -7.00 4.28 12.22
C LYS A 50 -7.49 4.21 13.67
N GLU A 51 -8.33 5.15 14.09
CA GLU A 51 -8.90 5.18 15.45
C GLU A 51 -9.68 3.88 15.77
N ALA A 52 -10.48 3.38 14.83
CA ALA A 52 -11.21 2.14 14.99
C ALA A 52 -10.27 0.93 15.14
N PHE A 53 -9.20 0.89 14.36
CA PHE A 53 -8.19 -0.17 14.43
C PHE A 53 -7.43 -0.16 15.76
N GLU A 54 -6.97 1.01 16.22
CA GLU A 54 -6.31 1.19 17.51
C GLU A 54 -7.21 0.77 18.67
N ASN A 55 -8.51 1.06 18.59
CA ASN A 55 -9.52 0.65 19.58
C ASN A 55 -9.87 -0.86 19.50
N GLY A 56 -9.26 -1.62 18.59
CA GLY A 56 -9.46 -3.06 18.47
C GLY A 56 -10.82 -3.47 17.90
N THR A 57 -11.45 -2.61 17.09
CA THR A 57 -12.72 -2.90 16.43
C THR A 57 -12.61 -4.05 15.41
N SER A 58 -11.38 -4.30 14.93
CA SER A 58 -11.10 -5.33 13.93
C SER A 58 -9.69 -5.91 14.13
N VAL A 59 -9.45 -7.12 13.62
CA VAL A 59 -8.15 -7.81 13.72
C VAL A 59 -7.14 -7.35 12.68
N ALA A 60 -7.62 -6.76 11.59
CA ALA A 60 -6.78 -6.28 10.49
C ALA A 60 -7.32 -4.98 9.89
N TRP A 61 -6.39 -4.23 9.29
CA TRP A 61 -6.69 -3.04 8.51
C TRP A 61 -5.98 -3.15 7.15
N ALA A 62 -6.73 -3.04 6.06
CA ALA A 62 -6.22 -3.03 4.70
C ALA A 62 -6.27 -1.60 4.13
N ASN A 63 -5.12 -1.11 3.68
CA ASN A 63 -4.94 0.20 3.06
C ASN A 63 -3.70 0.18 2.16
N ASP A 64 -3.38 1.31 1.54
CA ASP A 64 -2.15 1.46 0.75
C ASP A 64 -0.92 1.06 1.56
N ASN A 65 0.06 0.42 0.92
CA ASN A 65 1.25 -0.08 1.59
C ASN A 65 2.02 1.02 2.33
N THR A 66 2.15 2.21 1.75
CA THR A 66 2.79 3.37 2.40
C THR A 66 2.13 3.72 3.74
N GLU A 67 0.79 3.70 3.78
CA GLU A 67 0.03 4.06 4.98
C GLU A 67 0.20 3.00 6.09
N VAL A 68 0.08 1.71 5.76
CA VAL A 68 0.16 0.64 6.77
C VAL A 68 1.59 0.37 7.23
N ILE A 69 2.59 0.58 6.36
CA ILE A 69 4.01 0.48 6.73
C ILE A 69 4.37 1.62 7.70
N ALA A 70 4.06 2.87 7.34
CA ALA A 70 4.32 4.01 8.20
C ALA A 70 3.60 3.87 9.55
N PHE A 71 2.35 3.39 9.55
CA PHE A 71 1.61 3.14 10.77
C PHE A 71 2.30 2.10 11.65
N ALA A 72 2.70 0.95 11.10
CA ALA A 72 3.34 -0.13 11.86
C ALA A 72 4.70 0.29 12.43
N LEU A 73 5.50 1.05 11.67
CA LEU A 73 6.80 1.54 12.14
C LEU A 73 6.70 2.62 13.22
N GLN A 74 5.62 3.40 13.24
CA GLN A 74 5.40 4.48 14.20
C GLN A 74 4.65 4.04 15.47
N ASN A 75 4.06 2.84 15.47
CA ASN A 75 3.23 2.34 16.56
C ASN A 75 3.69 0.94 16.97
N GLU A 76 4.23 0.81 18.18
CA GLU A 76 4.62 -0.50 18.73
C GLU A 76 3.40 -1.44 18.86
N GLY A 77 3.61 -2.71 18.64
CA GLY A 77 2.57 -3.74 18.74
C GLY A 77 1.77 -3.97 17.46
N TYR A 78 2.21 -3.40 16.33
CA TYR A 78 1.57 -3.58 15.03
C TYR A 78 2.59 -3.99 13.95
N THR A 79 2.14 -4.81 13.02
CA THR A 79 2.96 -5.29 11.91
C THR A 79 2.17 -5.39 10.60
N VAL A 80 2.90 -5.31 9.48
CA VAL A 80 2.37 -5.58 8.14
C VAL A 80 2.55 -7.07 7.86
N GLY A 81 1.49 -7.86 8.04
CA GLY A 81 1.55 -9.32 7.84
C GLY A 81 1.37 -9.75 6.38
N ILE A 82 0.65 -8.94 5.57
CA ILE A 82 0.48 -9.16 4.13
C ILE A 82 0.96 -7.89 3.42
N PRO A 83 2.19 -7.88 2.88
CA PRO A 83 2.77 -6.66 2.27
C PRO A 83 2.21 -6.34 0.88
N SER A 84 1.59 -7.31 0.21
CA SER A 84 0.98 -7.14 -1.11
C SER A 84 -0.37 -7.84 -1.17
N LEU A 85 -1.39 -7.12 -1.62
CA LEU A 85 -2.76 -7.61 -1.76
C LEU A 85 -3.19 -7.47 -3.22
N GLY A 86 -3.14 -8.58 -3.97
CA GLY A 86 -3.43 -8.59 -5.40
C GLY A 86 -2.24 -8.16 -6.26
N SER A 87 -2.52 -7.59 -7.44
CA SER A 87 -1.49 -7.02 -8.33
C SER A 87 -0.99 -5.69 -7.78
N ALA A 88 0.29 -5.42 -7.96
CA ALA A 88 0.85 -4.12 -7.62
C ALA A 88 0.28 -3.03 -8.53
N ASP A 89 -0.25 -1.97 -7.91
CA ASP A 89 -0.62 -0.73 -8.59
C ASP A 89 0.52 0.28 -8.42
N THR A 90 0.76 1.09 -9.45
CA THR A 90 1.77 2.15 -9.41
C THR A 90 1.12 3.52 -9.44
N ILE A 91 1.67 4.45 -8.67
CA ILE A 91 1.31 5.87 -8.77
C ILE A 91 2.12 6.48 -9.91
N ALA A 92 1.48 7.23 -10.79
CA ALA A 92 2.11 7.82 -11.95
C ALA A 92 1.71 9.29 -12.14
N PRO A 93 2.60 10.13 -12.71
CA PRO A 93 2.23 11.48 -13.13
C PRO A 93 1.12 11.46 -14.17
N ALA A 94 0.22 12.45 -14.12
CA ALA A 94 -0.85 12.60 -15.10
C ALA A 94 -0.71 13.93 -15.84
N VAL A 95 -1.00 13.92 -17.14
CA VAL A 95 -1.01 15.12 -17.99
C VAL A 95 -2.41 15.36 -18.58
N SER A 96 -2.68 16.59 -18.97
CA SER A 96 -3.93 16.90 -19.68
C SER A 96 -4.05 16.07 -20.96
N LYS A 97 -5.26 15.57 -21.23
CA LYS A 97 -5.53 14.75 -22.43
C LYS A 97 -5.13 15.52 -23.70
N GLY A 98 -4.33 14.89 -24.55
CA GLY A 98 -3.82 15.44 -25.80
C GLY A 98 -2.46 16.17 -25.67
N ASN A 99 -1.92 16.35 -24.45
CA ASN A 99 -0.58 16.90 -24.26
C ASN A 99 0.50 15.78 -24.40
N THR A 100 0.62 15.23 -25.61
CA THR A 100 1.53 14.11 -25.89
C THR A 100 2.98 14.49 -25.74
N THR A 101 3.36 15.72 -26.07
CA THR A 101 4.75 16.19 -25.94
C THR A 101 5.23 16.13 -24.49
N LEU A 102 4.40 16.57 -23.53
CA LEU A 102 4.75 16.49 -22.12
C LEU A 102 4.73 15.04 -21.61
N LEU A 103 3.78 14.24 -22.09
CA LEU A 103 3.70 12.82 -21.74
C LEU A 103 4.96 12.06 -22.17
N ASP A 104 5.37 12.26 -23.42
CA ASP A 104 6.57 11.60 -23.98
C ASP A 104 7.82 12.02 -23.22
N TRP A 105 7.96 13.32 -22.94
CA TRP A 105 9.10 13.84 -22.15
C TRP A 105 9.14 13.25 -20.73
N ILE A 106 7.99 13.18 -20.02
CA ILE A 106 7.94 12.59 -18.67
C ILE A 106 8.32 11.11 -18.72
N ASN A 107 7.82 10.36 -19.70
CA ASN A 107 8.13 8.94 -19.80
C ASN A 107 9.62 8.71 -20.09
N ASP A 108 10.22 9.49 -20.99
CA ASP A 108 11.65 9.42 -21.29
C ASP A 108 12.50 9.78 -20.07
N GLU A 109 12.09 10.80 -19.31
CA GLU A 109 12.78 11.24 -18.09
C GLU A 109 12.71 10.18 -16.98
N ILE A 110 11.56 9.54 -16.78
CA ILE A 110 11.42 8.44 -15.80
C ILE A 110 12.36 7.29 -16.14
N VAL A 111 12.50 6.94 -17.42
CA VAL A 111 13.42 5.89 -17.85
C VAL A 111 14.89 6.31 -17.60
N ALA A 112 15.26 7.53 -17.94
CA ALA A 112 16.62 8.05 -17.72
C ALA A 112 16.98 8.09 -16.23
N LEU A 113 16.09 8.57 -15.38
CA LEU A 113 16.26 8.57 -13.92
C LEU A 113 16.42 7.16 -13.36
N GLY A 114 15.66 6.17 -13.90
CA GLY A 114 15.81 4.77 -13.54
C GLY A 114 17.20 4.20 -13.92
N GLU A 115 17.75 4.56 -15.09
CA GLU A 115 19.09 4.16 -15.51
C GLU A 115 20.20 4.73 -14.60
N GLU A 116 19.96 5.89 -14.00
CA GLU A 116 20.84 6.54 -13.02
C GLU A 116 20.66 6.03 -11.59
N ASN A 117 19.75 5.07 -11.35
CA ASN A 117 19.37 4.59 -10.02
C ASN A 117 18.84 5.71 -9.09
N PHE A 118 18.24 6.74 -9.68
CA PHE A 118 17.79 7.93 -8.95
C PHE A 118 16.73 7.60 -7.90
N PHE A 119 15.75 6.75 -8.24
CA PHE A 119 14.61 6.49 -7.34
C PHE A 119 15.02 5.75 -6.06
N HIS A 120 15.97 4.81 -6.14
CA HIS A 120 16.54 4.16 -4.96
C HIS A 120 17.37 5.13 -4.12
N ALA A 121 18.24 5.90 -4.76
CA ALA A 121 19.07 6.89 -4.06
C ALA A 121 18.21 7.98 -3.37
N ASP A 122 17.13 8.42 -4.01
CA ASP A 122 16.19 9.39 -3.42
C ASP A 122 15.39 8.77 -2.27
N TYR A 123 14.94 7.51 -2.40
CA TYR A 123 14.29 6.77 -1.32
C TYR A 123 15.20 6.68 -0.09
N GLU A 124 16.43 6.24 -0.24
CA GLU A 124 17.40 6.14 0.85
C GLU A 124 17.64 7.50 1.53
N ALA A 125 17.70 8.58 0.74
CA ALA A 125 17.99 9.91 1.24
C ALA A 125 16.80 10.60 1.92
N THR A 126 15.55 10.29 1.52
CA THR A 126 14.37 11.09 1.89
C THR A 126 13.27 10.28 2.57
N LEU A 127 13.14 8.99 2.29
CA LEU A 127 12.02 8.15 2.73
C LEU A 127 12.42 7.02 3.68
N ALA A 128 13.68 6.61 3.70
CA ALA A 128 14.14 5.49 4.52
C ALA A 128 13.90 5.68 6.03
N ASP A 129 13.97 6.91 6.53
CA ASP A 129 13.68 7.22 7.94
C ASP A 129 12.18 7.00 8.28
N THR A 130 11.29 7.10 7.28
CA THR A 130 9.84 6.96 7.47
C THR A 130 9.36 5.54 7.24
N TYR A 131 9.90 4.86 6.23
CA TYR A 131 9.39 3.56 5.77
C TYR A 131 10.35 2.39 6.02
N GLY A 132 11.60 2.67 6.41
CA GLY A 132 12.64 1.65 6.58
C GLY A 132 13.20 1.15 5.25
N LEU A 133 14.45 0.66 5.28
CA LEU A 133 15.11 0.10 4.08
C LEU A 133 14.52 -1.26 3.67
N ASP A 134 13.93 -2.01 4.60
CA ASP A 134 13.36 -3.33 4.33
C ASP A 134 12.16 -3.28 3.36
N TYR A 135 11.55 -2.13 3.18
CA TYR A 135 10.39 -1.94 2.28
C TYR A 135 10.75 -1.25 0.95
N GLU A 136 12.01 -0.89 0.73
CA GLU A 136 12.45 -0.15 -0.44
C GLU A 136 12.03 -0.84 -1.75
N ASP A 137 12.33 -2.12 -1.93
CA ASP A 137 12.01 -2.89 -3.13
C ASP A 137 10.48 -2.98 -3.40
N SER A 138 9.66 -2.79 -2.37
CA SER A 138 8.19 -2.80 -2.50
C SER A 138 7.60 -1.43 -2.77
N LEU A 139 8.35 -0.36 -2.53
CA LEU A 139 7.91 1.03 -2.67
C LEU A 139 8.53 1.75 -3.86
N VAL A 140 9.70 1.30 -4.34
CA VAL A 140 10.40 1.89 -5.48
C VAL A 140 10.13 1.07 -6.74
N VAL A 141 9.74 1.77 -7.83
CA VAL A 141 9.58 1.19 -9.16
C VAL A 141 10.70 1.71 -10.06
N GLU A 142 11.61 0.85 -10.43
CA GLU A 142 12.78 1.21 -11.22
C GLU A 142 12.40 1.51 -12.67
N GLY A 143 12.78 2.70 -13.16
CA GLY A 143 12.57 3.12 -14.54
C GLY A 143 11.13 3.09 -15.02
N GLY A 144 10.14 3.21 -14.11
CA GLY A 144 8.73 3.15 -14.46
C GLY A 144 8.25 1.75 -14.90
N LYS A 145 9.03 0.71 -14.64
CA LYS A 145 8.68 -0.68 -14.97
C LYS A 145 8.10 -1.35 -13.74
N VAL A 146 6.83 -1.72 -13.78
CA VAL A 146 6.25 -2.64 -12.79
C VAL A 146 6.91 -3.99 -13.01
N ASN A 147 7.60 -4.50 -11.98
CA ASN A 147 8.06 -5.88 -12.01
C ASN A 147 6.84 -6.78 -12.06
N ALA A 148 6.56 -7.37 -13.23
CA ALA A 148 5.52 -8.39 -13.37
C ALA A 148 5.94 -9.59 -12.48
N GLN A 149 5.19 -9.80 -11.42
CA GLN A 149 5.29 -11.00 -10.59
C GLN A 149 4.62 -12.18 -11.31
#